data_1bf2aead9b3919f8c676a2b7a998570e
#
_entry.id   1bf2aead9b3919f8c676a2b7a998570e
#
_cell.length_a   1.000
_cell.length_b   1.000
_cell.length_c   1.000
_cell.angle_alpha   90.00
_cell.angle_beta   90.00
_cell.angle_gamma   90.00
#
_symmetry.space_group_name_H-M   'P 1'
#
loop_
_entity.id
_entity.type
_entity.pdbx_description
1 polymer ?
#
loop_
_entity_poly.entity_id
_entity_poly.type
_entity_poly.pdbx_seq_one_letter_code
_entity_poly.pdbx_strand_id
1 'polypeptide(L)'
;MAFLELLFPDDDPITKILRRIANIADRVSVKVYLVGGMIRDRILGYPTKDIDITVIGNGMETRLGIEFARQIANSFRLKKVLEYPKFGTAMVPYHDIVIEVATARSEKYKDDSRKPTVSGSGLKEDLARRDFTINALAMSLNNENLFQLTDYFEGLKDLDAGIIRTPLDPITTFSEDPLRMLRAIRFATQFGFKIEEKTFRAISKVKDRMEIISQERITDELTKIINIPDKPSRGFYLMKESGLLNVILPEISDMNGVDQRNGFHHKDVFRHSLQVLDNVSSVSNKFELRFTALVHDIAKPLTKKYIEDKGWTFHGHEELGAKMIKQLCKRLKMPNKVMEYAAKLTRLHLRPIAIANEGVTDSAVRRLIVEAEDDIDDLINLCRADITSKNLRKITEYMKNFDRVVKRIAEVQEKDKLRAFQSPVRGDEIMKYCVLKPGPRVGYIKKAIEEAILQGEIPNTYEAAKEYLEVNKWKLLKESQEKFT
;
A
#
# COMPACT_ATOMS: atom_id res chain seq x y z
N MET A 1 32.32 4.44 21.70
CA MET A 1 33.06 4.64 20.43
C MET A 1 33.09 3.36 19.59
N ALA A 2 33.59 2.23 20.11
CA ALA A 2 33.70 0.98 19.31
C ALA A 2 32.39 0.47 18.62
N PHE A 3 31.23 0.67 19.21
CA PHE A 3 29.97 0.24 18.63
C PHE A 3 29.57 1.08 17.39
N LEU A 4 29.83 2.39 17.39
CA LEU A 4 29.48 3.28 16.28
C LEU A 4 30.41 3.10 15.07
N GLU A 5 31.69 2.74 15.30
CA GLU A 5 32.63 2.37 14.24
C GLU A 5 32.20 1.10 13.50
N LEU A 6 31.53 0.17 14.19
CA LEU A 6 30.96 -1.04 13.58
C LEU A 6 29.77 -0.76 12.66
N LEU A 7 29.09 0.38 12.82
CA LEU A 7 27.96 0.74 11.95
C LEU A 7 28.39 1.20 10.55
N PHE A 8 29.62 1.70 10.42
CA PHE A 8 30.18 2.26 9.18
C PHE A 8 31.58 1.68 8.90
N PRO A 9 31.68 0.37 8.61
CA PRO A 9 32.96 -0.28 8.33
C PRO A 9 33.57 0.25 7.04
N ASP A 10 34.88 0.25 6.93
CA ASP A 10 35.65 0.88 5.83
C ASP A 10 35.40 0.22 4.47
N ASP A 11 35.05 -1.03 4.43
CA ASP A 11 34.77 -1.80 3.22
C ASP A 11 33.34 -1.56 2.69
N ASP A 12 32.44 -1.02 3.51
CA ASP A 12 31.05 -0.74 3.11
C ASP A 12 30.98 0.36 2.05
N PRO A 13 30.24 0.15 0.94
CA PRO A 13 30.10 1.15 -0.14
C PRO A 13 29.53 2.50 0.32
N ILE A 14 28.58 2.49 1.26
CA ILE A 14 27.99 3.72 1.80
C ILE A 14 29.00 4.48 2.64
N THR A 15 29.78 3.79 3.46
CA THR A 15 30.85 4.38 4.26
C THR A 15 31.89 5.07 3.37
N LYS A 16 32.28 4.46 2.25
CA LYS A 16 33.19 5.09 1.27
C LYS A 16 32.60 6.37 0.68
N ILE A 17 31.30 6.39 0.41
CA ILE A 17 30.59 7.60 -0.05
C ILE A 17 30.64 8.68 1.04
N LEU A 18 30.30 8.34 2.30
CA LEU A 18 30.30 9.27 3.43
C LEU A 18 31.68 9.86 3.69
N ARG A 19 32.75 9.05 3.66
CA ARG A 19 34.14 9.55 3.78
C ARG A 19 34.52 10.50 2.65
N ARG A 20 34.08 10.24 1.43
CA ARG A 20 34.29 11.14 0.31
C ARG A 20 33.54 12.45 0.49
N ILE A 21 32.33 12.43 1.03
CA ILE A 21 31.54 13.60 1.39
C ILE A 21 32.24 14.40 2.49
N ALA A 22 32.80 13.72 3.51
CA ALA A 22 33.57 14.35 4.58
C ALA A 22 34.75 15.16 4.03
N ASN A 23 35.51 14.59 3.09
CA ASN A 23 36.62 15.30 2.44
C ASN A 23 36.16 16.54 1.63
N ILE A 24 34.93 16.50 1.08
CA ILE A 24 34.35 17.67 0.39
C ILE A 24 33.98 18.73 1.44
N ALA A 25 33.34 18.34 2.54
CA ALA A 25 32.92 19.23 3.62
C ALA A 25 34.09 20.05 4.19
N ASP A 26 35.20 19.38 4.48
CA ASP A 26 36.40 20.03 5.00
C ASP A 26 37.05 20.99 3.98
N ARG A 27 37.08 20.60 2.68
CA ARG A 27 37.60 21.43 1.62
C ARG A 27 36.87 22.76 1.47
N VAL A 28 35.51 22.73 1.64
CA VAL A 28 34.68 23.94 1.54
C VAL A 28 34.39 24.56 2.90
N SER A 29 35.01 24.04 3.98
CA SER A 29 34.93 24.56 5.35
C SER A 29 33.51 24.70 5.90
N VAL A 30 32.66 23.69 5.65
CA VAL A 30 31.28 23.64 6.17
C VAL A 30 31.10 22.50 7.17
N LYS A 31 30.23 22.69 8.16
CA LYS A 31 29.84 21.63 9.10
C LYS A 31 28.71 20.80 8.47
N VAL A 32 28.94 19.49 8.38
CA VAL A 32 28.05 18.56 7.69
C VAL A 32 27.71 17.38 8.62
N TYR A 33 26.46 17.00 8.62
CA TYR A 33 25.97 15.89 9.44
C TYR A 33 25.13 14.92 8.61
N LEU A 34 25.38 13.62 8.76
CA LEU A 34 24.45 12.57 8.41
C LEU A 34 23.32 12.62 9.43
N VAL A 35 22.07 12.54 8.98
CA VAL A 35 20.88 12.67 9.84
C VAL A 35 19.77 11.71 9.43
N GLY A 36 18.77 11.57 10.28
CA GLY A 36 17.53 10.89 9.89
C GLY A 36 17.59 9.37 9.94
N GLY A 37 16.90 8.73 8.99
CA GLY A 37 16.60 7.31 9.01
C GLY A 37 17.82 6.38 8.92
N MET A 38 18.88 6.77 8.22
CA MET A 38 20.04 5.92 8.00
C MET A 38 20.72 5.50 9.30
N ILE A 39 20.90 6.44 10.24
CA ILE A 39 21.55 6.12 11.54
C ILE A 39 20.71 5.10 12.32
N ARG A 40 19.41 5.37 12.42
CA ARG A 40 18.43 4.47 13.05
C ARG A 40 18.45 3.07 12.41
N ASP A 41 18.34 3.01 11.08
CA ASP A 41 18.23 1.76 10.35
C ASP A 41 19.50 0.92 10.46
N ARG A 42 20.69 1.56 10.46
CA ARG A 42 21.97 0.90 10.71
C ARG A 42 22.03 0.32 12.12
N ILE A 43 21.58 1.07 13.14
CA ILE A 43 21.54 0.59 14.55
C ILE A 43 20.60 -0.61 14.67
N LEU A 44 19.47 -0.61 13.97
CA LEU A 44 18.46 -1.68 13.98
C LEU A 44 18.79 -2.84 13.03
N GLY A 45 19.86 -2.76 12.22
CA GLY A 45 20.24 -3.79 11.24
C GLY A 45 19.37 -3.82 9.98
N TYR A 46 18.62 -2.76 9.69
CA TYR A 46 17.84 -2.65 8.47
C TYR A 46 18.69 -2.14 7.29
N PRO A 47 18.47 -2.65 6.07
CA PRO A 47 19.11 -2.12 4.89
C PRO A 47 18.63 -0.69 4.61
N THR A 48 19.56 0.19 4.25
CA THR A 48 19.26 1.58 3.92
C THR A 48 20.11 2.03 2.73
N LYS A 49 19.50 2.84 1.84
CA LYS A 49 20.16 3.41 0.67
C LYS A 49 20.01 4.92 0.58
N ASP A 50 19.13 5.52 1.37
CA ASP A 50 18.92 6.97 1.36
C ASP A 50 19.90 7.64 2.31
N ILE A 51 20.66 8.61 1.82
CA ILE A 51 21.65 9.38 2.59
C ILE A 51 21.09 10.78 2.79
N ASP A 52 20.64 11.09 4.00
CA ASP A 52 20.15 12.41 4.39
C ASP A 52 21.26 13.22 5.05
N ILE A 53 21.58 14.38 4.50
CA ILE A 53 22.62 15.26 4.95
C ILE A 53 22.07 16.62 5.33
N THR A 54 22.47 17.11 6.50
CA THR A 54 22.22 18.49 6.95
C THR A 54 23.52 19.28 6.96
N VAL A 55 23.51 20.44 6.32
CA VAL A 55 24.64 21.38 6.29
C VAL A 55 24.33 22.56 7.19
N ILE A 56 25.27 22.90 8.10
CA ILE A 56 25.12 24.01 9.04
C ILE A 56 25.86 25.23 8.50
N GLY A 57 25.16 26.35 8.36
CA GLY A 57 25.73 27.65 8.00
C GLY A 57 25.99 28.55 9.22
N ASN A 58 26.79 29.58 9.01
CA ASN A 58 27.12 30.57 10.04
C ASN A 58 26.07 31.69 10.20
N GLY A 59 24.87 31.54 9.61
CA GLY A 59 23.84 32.58 9.64
C GLY A 59 22.57 32.21 8.85
N MET A 60 21.87 33.21 8.30
CA MET A 60 20.59 33.04 7.58
C MET A 60 20.71 32.44 6.16
N GLU A 61 21.78 31.74 5.83
CA GLU A 61 22.00 31.18 4.52
C GLU A 61 21.08 29.97 4.28
N THR A 62 20.07 30.14 3.44
CA THR A 62 19.11 29.07 3.12
C THR A 62 19.51 28.19 1.93
N ARG A 63 20.61 28.56 1.21
CA ARG A 63 21.06 27.87 -0.02
C ARG A 63 22.27 26.98 0.15
N LEU A 64 22.89 26.94 1.32
CA LEU A 64 24.14 26.25 1.57
C LEU A 64 24.05 24.74 1.23
N GLY A 65 22.91 24.08 1.54
CA GLY A 65 22.68 22.70 1.20
C GLY A 65 22.67 22.44 -0.32
N ILE A 66 22.12 23.38 -1.11
CA ILE A 66 22.11 23.28 -2.58
C ILE A 66 23.53 23.44 -3.14
N GLU A 67 24.28 24.40 -2.61
CA GLU A 67 25.69 24.63 -3.02
C GLU A 67 26.56 23.43 -2.67
N PHE A 68 26.36 22.85 -1.48
CA PHE A 68 27.09 21.66 -1.06
C PHE A 68 26.71 20.44 -1.94
N ALA A 69 25.43 20.26 -2.29
CA ALA A 69 24.99 19.22 -3.21
C ALA A 69 25.66 19.33 -4.59
N ARG A 70 25.85 20.55 -5.09
CA ARG A 70 26.61 20.80 -6.33
C ARG A 70 28.08 20.39 -6.20
N GLN A 71 28.72 20.66 -5.05
CA GLN A 71 30.10 20.22 -4.78
C GLN A 71 30.20 18.67 -4.72
N ILE A 72 29.21 18.00 -4.12
CA ILE A 72 29.12 16.53 -4.15
C ILE A 72 29.03 16.08 -5.61
N ALA A 73 28.06 16.59 -6.39
CA ALA A 73 27.86 16.19 -7.77
C ALA A 73 29.13 16.39 -8.64
N ASN A 74 29.80 17.52 -8.51
CA ASN A 74 31.05 17.81 -9.22
C ASN A 74 32.14 16.80 -8.83
N SER A 75 32.34 16.53 -7.54
CA SER A 75 33.32 15.57 -7.06
C SER A 75 33.03 14.15 -7.54
N PHE A 76 31.75 13.77 -7.63
CA PHE A 76 31.31 12.46 -8.11
C PHE A 76 31.18 12.40 -9.66
N ARG A 77 31.49 13.49 -10.36
CA ARG A 77 31.38 13.64 -11.83
C ARG A 77 29.95 13.41 -12.35
N LEU A 78 28.96 13.86 -11.58
CA LEU A 78 27.54 13.73 -11.90
C LEU A 78 27.03 14.98 -12.60
N LYS A 79 26.18 14.81 -13.61
CA LYS A 79 25.60 15.91 -14.39
C LYS A 79 24.26 16.43 -13.84
N LYS A 80 23.62 15.65 -12.95
CA LYS A 80 22.25 15.94 -12.51
C LYS A 80 22.20 16.21 -11.01
N VAL A 81 21.66 17.39 -10.65
CA VAL A 81 21.25 17.76 -9.30
C VAL A 81 19.81 18.23 -9.39
N LEU A 82 18.93 17.73 -8.54
CA LEU A 82 17.56 18.18 -8.44
C LEU A 82 17.46 19.17 -7.29
N GLU A 83 17.22 20.45 -7.62
CA GLU A 83 17.23 21.54 -6.64
C GLU A 83 15.82 21.96 -6.25
N TYR A 84 15.61 22.19 -4.96
CA TYR A 84 14.37 22.71 -4.38
C TYR A 84 14.62 23.99 -3.61
N PRO A 85 14.81 25.15 -4.30
CA PRO A 85 15.27 26.39 -3.69
C PRO A 85 14.39 26.93 -2.56
N LYS A 86 13.08 26.71 -2.67
CA LYS A 86 12.11 27.12 -1.63
C LYS A 86 12.34 26.44 -0.27
N PHE A 87 12.97 25.26 -0.28
CA PHE A 87 13.20 24.44 0.90
C PHE A 87 14.67 24.37 1.30
N GLY A 88 15.57 25.01 0.53
CA GLY A 88 17.00 24.92 0.75
C GLY A 88 17.55 23.47 0.63
N THR A 89 16.90 22.65 -0.17
CA THR A 89 17.20 21.21 -0.32
C THR A 89 17.59 20.88 -1.75
N ALA A 90 18.49 19.91 -1.94
CA ALA A 90 18.81 19.34 -3.23
C ALA A 90 18.99 17.82 -3.13
N MET A 91 18.72 17.12 -4.22
CA MET A 91 18.92 15.68 -4.35
C MET A 91 19.99 15.38 -5.40
N VAL A 92 20.94 14.51 -5.07
CA VAL A 92 21.99 14.02 -5.93
C VAL A 92 21.80 12.52 -6.14
N PRO A 93 21.24 12.09 -7.27
CA PRO A 93 21.15 10.68 -7.61
C PRO A 93 22.52 10.09 -7.90
N TYR A 94 22.89 9.01 -7.22
CA TYR A 94 24.16 8.31 -7.37
C TYR A 94 23.92 6.79 -7.42
N HIS A 95 23.93 6.21 -8.63
CA HIS A 95 23.54 4.82 -8.89
C HIS A 95 22.12 4.52 -8.36
N ASP A 96 22.01 3.57 -7.45
CA ASP A 96 20.77 3.19 -6.76
C ASP A 96 20.58 3.88 -5.40
N ILE A 97 21.41 4.89 -5.11
CA ILE A 97 21.41 5.70 -3.88
C ILE A 97 20.92 7.11 -4.21
N VAL A 98 20.17 7.72 -3.31
CA VAL A 98 19.83 9.14 -3.37
C VAL A 98 20.49 9.84 -2.18
N ILE A 99 21.28 10.89 -2.47
CA ILE A 99 21.86 11.76 -1.45
C ILE A 99 21.01 13.02 -1.39
N GLU A 100 20.23 13.17 -0.32
CA GLU A 100 19.47 14.39 -0.04
C GLU A 100 20.29 15.33 0.82
N VAL A 101 20.42 16.57 0.42
CA VAL A 101 21.20 17.58 1.13
C VAL A 101 20.31 18.76 1.44
N ALA A 102 20.16 19.09 2.72
CA ALA A 102 19.38 20.21 3.21
C ALA A 102 20.25 21.18 4.01
N THR A 103 19.94 22.47 3.96
CA THR A 103 20.46 23.44 4.93
C THR A 103 19.71 23.24 6.26
N ALA A 104 20.44 23.26 7.38
CA ALA A 104 19.81 23.27 8.71
C ALA A 104 18.85 24.42 8.84
N ARG A 105 17.63 24.13 9.30
CA ARG A 105 16.55 25.11 9.31
C ARG A 105 15.64 24.94 10.51
N SER A 106 15.08 26.05 10.96
CA SER A 106 13.88 26.09 11.79
C SER A 106 12.66 26.35 10.93
N GLU A 107 11.54 25.80 11.33
CA GLU A 107 10.27 25.91 10.61
C GLU A 107 9.23 26.58 11.53
N LYS A 108 8.53 27.59 11.02
CA LYS A 108 7.39 28.20 11.71
C LYS A 108 6.13 27.96 10.91
N TYR A 109 5.16 27.32 11.50
CA TYR A 109 3.87 26.98 10.87
C TYR A 109 2.81 28.03 11.25
N LYS A 110 1.86 28.26 10.34
CA LYS A 110 0.62 29.01 10.61
C LYS A 110 -0.49 27.99 10.90
N ASP A 111 -1.46 28.39 11.73
CA ASP A 111 -2.52 27.48 12.21
C ASP A 111 -3.31 26.77 11.10
N ASP A 112 -3.54 27.44 9.96
CA ASP A 112 -4.32 26.92 8.84
C ASP A 112 -3.47 26.40 7.68
N SER A 113 -2.15 26.30 7.84
CA SER A 113 -1.24 25.92 6.76
C SER A 113 -0.08 25.09 7.27
N ARG A 114 0.16 23.96 6.60
CA ARG A 114 1.37 23.13 6.78
C ARG A 114 2.59 23.65 6.01
N LYS A 115 2.49 24.79 5.29
CA LYS A 115 3.63 25.37 4.59
C LYS A 115 4.40 26.24 5.57
N PRO A 116 5.58 25.81 6.08
CA PRO A 116 6.34 26.58 7.03
C PRO A 116 7.02 27.77 6.38
N THR A 117 7.26 28.80 7.16
CA THR A 117 8.30 29.79 6.88
C THR A 117 9.61 29.22 7.39
N VAL A 118 10.60 29.13 6.52
CA VAL A 118 11.90 28.50 6.79
C VAL A 118 12.93 29.58 7.07
N SER A 119 13.71 29.41 8.15
CA SER A 119 14.89 30.24 8.45
C SER A 119 16.08 29.35 8.82
N GLY A 120 17.31 29.77 8.52
CA GLY A 120 18.51 29.04 8.92
C GLY A 120 18.58 28.87 10.43
N SER A 121 19.09 27.72 10.90
CA SER A 121 19.22 27.42 12.33
C SER A 121 20.43 26.52 12.61
N GLY A 122 20.70 26.27 13.90
CA GLY A 122 21.67 25.32 14.36
C GLY A 122 21.21 23.85 14.24
N LEU A 123 22.12 22.93 14.51
CA LEU A 123 21.86 21.48 14.46
C LEU A 123 20.72 21.07 15.42
N LYS A 124 20.73 21.62 16.65
CA LYS A 124 19.75 21.26 17.68
C LYS A 124 18.33 21.60 17.26
N GLU A 125 18.12 22.77 16.68
CA GLU A 125 16.82 23.23 16.18
C GLU A 125 16.36 22.39 14.97
N ASP A 126 17.29 22.03 14.06
CA ASP A 126 16.98 21.16 12.94
C ASP A 126 16.55 19.76 13.39
N LEU A 127 17.20 19.21 14.39
CA LEU A 127 16.82 17.91 14.97
C LEU A 127 15.52 18.01 15.79
N ALA A 128 15.29 19.12 16.50
CA ALA A 128 14.09 19.34 17.32
C ALA A 128 12.78 19.34 16.49
N ARG A 129 12.81 19.85 15.25
CA ARG A 129 11.64 19.88 14.36
C ARG A 129 11.30 18.55 13.71
N ARG A 130 12.16 17.51 13.88
CA ARG A 130 11.90 16.16 13.33
C ARG A 130 10.74 15.49 14.03
N ASP A 131 10.24 14.44 13.40
CA ASP A 131 9.05 13.74 13.87
C ASP A 131 9.27 12.99 15.20
N PHE A 132 10.35 12.20 15.29
CA PHE A 132 10.61 11.34 16.45
C PHE A 132 12.07 11.40 16.90
N THR A 133 12.32 11.14 18.19
CA THR A 133 13.66 11.10 18.79
C THR A 133 14.59 10.13 18.06
N ILE A 134 14.08 8.97 17.66
CA ILE A 134 14.82 7.95 16.90
C ILE A 134 15.26 8.40 15.50
N ASN A 135 14.66 9.47 14.97
CA ASN A 135 15.02 10.11 13.70
C ASN A 135 15.74 11.46 13.91
N ALA A 136 15.90 11.88 15.16
CA ALA A 136 16.58 13.13 15.57
C ALA A 136 18.03 12.88 16.00
N LEU A 137 18.66 11.87 15.45
CA LEU A 137 20.08 11.55 15.59
C LEU A 137 20.87 12.23 14.48
N ALA A 138 22.07 12.71 14.80
CA ALA A 138 23.01 13.26 13.83
C ALA A 138 24.40 12.66 14.03
N MET A 139 25.14 12.51 12.95
CA MET A 139 26.50 11.99 12.97
C MET A 139 27.38 12.91 12.12
N SER A 140 28.48 13.40 12.69
CA SER A 140 29.39 14.33 11.99
C SER A 140 30.00 13.68 10.75
N LEU A 141 30.07 14.45 9.67
CA LEU A 141 30.76 14.12 8.42
C LEU A 141 31.93 15.06 8.15
N ASN A 142 32.56 15.66 9.19
CA ASN A 142 33.84 16.34 9.08
C ASN A 142 34.95 15.42 9.62
N ASN A 143 36.14 15.40 8.99
CA ASN A 143 37.23 14.45 9.34
C ASN A 143 37.72 14.60 10.78
N GLU A 144 37.67 15.80 11.36
CA GLU A 144 38.04 16.09 12.73
C GLU A 144 37.26 15.23 13.76
N ASN A 145 36.00 14.98 13.48
CA ASN A 145 35.09 14.23 14.35
C ASN A 145 34.18 13.28 13.57
N LEU A 146 34.74 12.66 12.53
CA LEU A 146 34.02 11.79 11.61
C LEU A 146 33.29 10.66 12.37
N PHE A 147 32.01 10.50 12.05
CA PHE A 147 31.09 9.54 12.68
C PHE A 147 30.85 9.76 14.18
N GLN A 148 31.22 10.91 14.74
CA GLN A 148 30.83 11.27 16.09
C GLN A 148 29.31 11.51 16.13
N LEU A 149 28.61 10.74 17.00
CA LEU A 149 27.17 10.84 17.16
C LEU A 149 26.80 12.03 18.07
N THR A 150 25.75 12.74 17.68
CA THR A 150 25.07 13.79 18.47
C THR A 150 23.63 13.36 18.69
N ASP A 151 23.22 13.26 19.96
CA ASP A 151 21.86 12.90 20.38
C ASP A 151 21.38 13.87 21.45
N TYR A 152 20.59 14.88 21.07
CA TYR A 152 20.05 15.90 21.98
C TYR A 152 18.74 15.48 22.65
N PHE A 153 18.09 14.42 22.15
CA PHE A 153 16.71 14.07 22.49
C PHE A 153 16.57 12.63 23.00
N GLU A 154 17.67 12.00 23.42
CA GLU A 154 17.70 10.62 23.92
C GLU A 154 17.19 9.57 22.90
N GLY A 155 17.40 9.80 21.62
CA GLY A 155 16.95 8.92 20.55
C GLY A 155 17.56 7.52 20.61
N LEU A 156 18.83 7.38 21.05
CA LEU A 156 19.45 6.08 21.28
C LEU A 156 18.76 5.30 22.41
N LYS A 157 18.39 5.98 23.47
CA LYS A 157 17.65 5.37 24.59
C LYS A 157 16.27 4.90 24.17
N ASP A 158 15.60 5.69 23.34
CA ASP A 158 14.28 5.33 22.80
C ASP A 158 14.39 4.18 21.77
N LEU A 159 15.48 4.09 20.99
CA LEU A 159 15.77 2.96 20.10
C LEU A 159 15.96 1.66 20.90
N ASP A 160 16.77 1.71 21.95
CA ASP A 160 17.05 0.56 22.82
C ASP A 160 15.78 0.10 23.56
N ALA A 161 14.97 1.05 24.04
CA ALA A 161 13.71 0.78 24.73
C ALA A 161 12.55 0.40 23.77
N GLY A 162 12.71 0.53 22.46
CA GLY A 162 11.64 0.30 21.48
C GLY A 162 10.49 1.29 21.59
N ILE A 163 10.79 2.59 21.72
CA ILE A 163 9.82 3.66 21.94
C ILE A 163 9.78 4.65 20.77
N ILE A 164 8.59 5.01 20.34
CA ILE A 164 8.33 6.13 19.43
C ILE A 164 7.87 7.34 20.26
N ARG A 165 8.69 8.37 20.28
CA ARG A 165 8.49 9.61 21.05
C ARG A 165 8.84 10.81 20.18
N THR A 166 8.12 11.93 20.33
CA THR A 166 8.46 13.21 19.67
C THR A 166 9.59 13.92 20.40
N PRO A 167 10.51 14.63 19.71
CA PRO A 167 11.58 15.41 20.38
C PRO A 167 11.03 16.56 21.23
N LEU A 168 9.93 17.17 20.79
CA LEU A 168 9.23 18.26 21.46
C LEU A 168 7.84 17.83 21.93
N ASP A 169 7.04 18.78 22.40
CA ASP A 169 5.66 18.51 22.77
C ASP A 169 4.88 17.89 21.63
N PRO A 170 4.25 16.70 21.82
CA PRO A 170 3.61 15.97 20.73
C PRO A 170 2.38 16.66 20.14
N ILE A 171 1.65 17.46 20.93
CA ILE A 171 0.50 18.23 20.40
C ILE A 171 1.01 19.27 19.40
N THR A 172 2.04 20.01 19.73
CA THR A 172 2.69 20.96 18.82
C THR A 172 3.23 20.25 17.60
N THR A 173 4.00 19.17 17.78
CA THR A 173 4.63 18.38 16.71
C THR A 173 3.61 17.86 15.70
N PHE A 174 2.47 17.35 16.16
CA PHE A 174 1.41 16.84 15.29
C PHE A 174 0.53 17.94 14.72
N SER A 175 0.41 19.07 15.40
CA SER A 175 -0.30 20.23 14.85
C SER A 175 0.46 20.87 13.69
N GLU A 176 1.78 20.90 13.73
CA GLU A 176 2.64 21.40 12.65
C GLU A 176 2.57 20.54 11.38
N ASP A 177 2.73 19.24 11.48
CA ASP A 177 2.51 18.29 10.37
C ASP A 177 1.71 17.08 10.86
N PRO A 178 0.37 17.09 10.67
CA PRO A 178 -0.50 15.99 11.11
C PRO A 178 -0.13 14.62 10.53
N LEU A 179 0.56 14.56 9.39
CA LEU A 179 1.00 13.29 8.82
C LEU A 179 1.95 12.53 9.76
N ARG A 180 2.63 13.23 10.67
CA ARG A 180 3.49 12.60 11.69
C ARG A 180 2.70 11.63 12.58
N MET A 181 1.38 11.80 12.73
CA MET A 181 0.53 10.82 13.44
C MET A 181 0.51 9.46 12.73
N LEU A 182 0.31 9.42 11.42
CA LEU A 182 0.40 8.18 10.63
C LEU A 182 1.82 7.62 10.62
N ARG A 183 2.83 8.48 10.56
CA ARG A 183 4.24 8.06 10.64
C ARG A 183 4.57 7.41 11.99
N ALA A 184 4.01 7.92 13.11
CA ALA A 184 4.15 7.28 14.43
C ALA A 184 3.62 5.85 14.42
N ILE A 185 2.42 5.67 13.87
CA ILE A 185 1.78 4.35 13.74
C ILE A 185 2.60 3.44 12.82
N ARG A 186 3.08 3.97 11.68
CA ARG A 186 3.92 3.20 10.75
C ARG A 186 5.21 2.72 11.41
N PHE A 187 5.97 3.60 12.05
CA PHE A 187 7.22 3.20 12.70
C PHE A 187 6.98 2.24 13.87
N ALA A 188 5.94 2.48 14.68
CA ALA A 188 5.54 1.55 15.73
C ALA A 188 5.22 0.16 15.19
N THR A 189 4.56 0.08 14.04
CA THR A 189 4.23 -1.18 13.36
C THR A 189 5.46 -1.82 12.75
N GLN A 190 6.26 -1.06 12.01
CA GLN A 190 7.43 -1.53 11.26
C GLN A 190 8.51 -2.11 12.17
N PHE A 191 8.79 -1.45 13.28
CA PHE A 191 9.86 -1.86 14.20
C PHE A 191 9.36 -2.69 15.39
N GLY A 192 8.06 -2.89 15.53
CA GLY A 192 7.49 -3.54 16.69
C GLY A 192 7.52 -2.67 17.96
N PHE A 193 7.77 -1.35 17.84
CA PHE A 193 7.96 -0.42 18.95
C PHE A 193 6.62 0.02 19.57
N LYS A 194 6.67 0.50 20.81
CA LYS A 194 5.54 1.14 21.47
C LYS A 194 5.55 2.65 21.20
N ILE A 195 4.38 3.25 21.02
CA ILE A 195 4.28 4.71 21.03
C ILE A 195 4.20 5.14 22.50
N GLU A 196 5.02 6.12 22.90
CA GLU A 196 4.95 6.71 24.24
C GLU A 196 3.54 7.19 24.55
N GLU A 197 3.08 7.01 25.78
CA GLU A 197 1.69 7.27 26.14
C GLU A 197 1.26 8.74 25.89
N LYS A 198 2.13 9.73 26.23
CA LYS A 198 1.87 11.16 25.97
C LYS A 198 1.75 11.43 24.47
N THR A 199 2.63 10.85 23.69
CA THR A 199 2.65 10.93 22.21
C THR A 199 1.39 10.27 21.62
N PHE A 200 0.99 9.10 22.13
CA PHE A 200 -0.21 8.41 21.65
C PHE A 200 -1.50 9.17 21.96
N ARG A 201 -1.62 9.69 23.20
CA ARG A 201 -2.78 10.54 23.60
C ARG A 201 -2.88 11.82 22.78
N ALA A 202 -1.75 12.39 22.34
CA ALA A 202 -1.76 13.57 21.48
C ALA A 202 -2.38 13.26 20.11
N ILE A 203 -2.15 12.06 19.53
CA ILE A 203 -2.82 11.64 18.28
C ILE A 203 -4.34 11.78 18.44
N SER A 204 -4.90 11.20 19.49
CA SER A 204 -6.35 11.22 19.72
C SER A 204 -6.90 12.66 19.86
N LYS A 205 -6.10 13.58 20.42
CA LYS A 205 -6.53 14.98 20.65
C LYS A 205 -6.53 15.83 19.37
N VAL A 206 -5.62 15.56 18.44
CA VAL A 206 -5.43 16.40 17.24
C VAL A 206 -5.71 15.67 15.92
N LYS A 207 -6.27 14.46 15.97
CA LYS A 207 -6.52 13.59 14.80
C LYS A 207 -7.30 14.29 13.67
N ASP A 208 -8.23 15.18 14.03
CA ASP A 208 -9.09 15.87 13.06
C ASP A 208 -8.28 16.81 12.15
N ARG A 209 -7.08 17.25 12.58
CA ARG A 209 -6.16 17.99 11.71
C ARG A 209 -5.63 17.19 10.51
N MET A 210 -5.87 15.87 10.44
CA MET A 210 -5.57 15.09 9.23
C MET A 210 -6.30 15.61 7.98
N GLU A 211 -7.41 16.30 8.13
CA GLU A 211 -8.19 16.87 7.03
C GLU A 211 -7.40 17.86 6.17
N ILE A 212 -6.39 18.55 6.74
CA ILE A 212 -5.54 19.47 5.97
C ILE A 212 -4.46 18.75 5.14
N ILE A 213 -4.28 17.45 5.32
CA ILE A 213 -3.27 16.66 4.60
C ILE A 213 -3.85 16.19 3.25
N SER A 214 -3.07 16.31 2.19
CA SER A 214 -3.48 15.79 0.89
C SER A 214 -3.65 14.27 0.91
N GLN A 215 -4.64 13.77 0.17
CA GLN A 215 -4.95 12.34 0.13
C GLN A 215 -3.77 11.51 -0.39
N GLU A 216 -2.97 12.04 -1.31
CA GLU A 216 -1.78 11.38 -1.83
C GLU A 216 -0.77 11.06 -0.72
N ARG A 217 -0.51 12.02 0.20
CA ARG A 217 0.42 11.79 1.32
C ARG A 217 -0.13 10.78 2.33
N ILE A 218 -1.44 10.81 2.59
CA ILE A 218 -2.10 9.82 3.45
C ILE A 218 -1.98 8.45 2.82
N THR A 219 -2.26 8.33 1.53
CA THR A 219 -2.18 7.08 0.77
C THR A 219 -0.77 6.52 0.73
N ASP A 220 0.24 7.36 0.59
CA ASP A 220 1.65 6.93 0.64
C ASP A 220 2.01 6.29 1.99
N GLU A 221 1.59 6.89 3.11
CA GLU A 221 1.85 6.31 4.44
C GLU A 221 1.00 5.06 4.69
N LEU A 222 -0.26 5.02 4.25
CA LEU A 222 -1.10 3.82 4.31
C LEU A 222 -0.50 2.68 3.49
N THR A 223 0.00 2.97 2.29
CA THR A 223 0.68 1.99 1.43
C THR A 223 1.91 1.39 2.12
N LYS A 224 2.71 2.23 2.79
CA LYS A 224 3.86 1.77 3.57
C LYS A 224 3.43 0.89 4.76
N ILE A 225 2.32 1.21 5.44
CA ILE A 225 1.79 0.40 6.54
C ILE A 225 1.30 -0.97 6.04
N ILE A 226 0.53 -1.01 4.94
CA ILE A 226 0.02 -2.24 4.33
C ILE A 226 1.16 -3.14 3.85
N ASN A 227 2.26 -2.54 3.36
CA ASN A 227 3.42 -3.26 2.86
C ASN A 227 4.38 -3.75 3.96
N ILE A 228 4.13 -3.47 5.24
CA ILE A 228 4.93 -4.05 6.33
C ILE A 228 4.83 -5.58 6.25
N PRO A 229 5.97 -6.31 6.23
CA PRO A 229 5.96 -7.76 6.02
C PRO A 229 5.30 -8.54 7.16
N ASP A 230 5.56 -8.14 8.41
CA ASP A 230 5.04 -8.81 9.59
C ASP A 230 3.94 -7.99 10.25
N LYS A 231 2.75 -8.56 10.35
CA LYS A 231 1.58 -8.04 11.07
C LYS A 231 1.24 -6.57 10.76
N PRO A 232 1.00 -6.21 9.49
CA PRO A 232 0.52 -4.87 9.13
C PRO A 232 -0.79 -4.51 9.86
N SER A 233 -1.57 -5.50 10.29
CA SER A 233 -2.78 -5.33 11.12
C SER A 233 -2.55 -4.48 12.36
N ARG A 234 -1.36 -4.53 12.97
CA ARG A 234 -1.00 -3.74 14.14
C ARG A 234 -1.19 -2.23 13.92
N GLY A 235 -0.84 -1.75 12.73
CA GLY A 235 -1.04 -0.34 12.35
C GLY A 235 -2.52 0.05 12.39
N PHE A 236 -3.40 -0.81 11.92
CA PHE A 236 -4.85 -0.57 11.92
C PHE A 236 -5.45 -0.65 13.34
N TYR A 237 -4.95 -1.52 14.20
CA TYR A 237 -5.34 -1.51 15.62
C TYR A 237 -4.93 -0.20 16.30
N LEU A 238 -3.70 0.28 16.09
CA LEU A 238 -3.25 1.56 16.63
C LEU A 238 -4.04 2.75 16.07
N MET A 239 -4.38 2.76 14.77
CA MET A 239 -5.26 3.77 14.18
C MET A 239 -6.66 3.75 14.81
N LYS A 240 -7.20 2.57 15.08
CA LYS A 240 -8.50 2.42 15.75
C LYS A 240 -8.46 2.94 17.18
N GLU A 241 -7.48 2.51 17.97
CA GLU A 241 -7.33 2.90 19.39
C GLU A 241 -7.13 4.41 19.55
N SER A 242 -6.39 5.05 18.64
CA SER A 242 -6.21 6.50 18.62
C SER A 242 -7.41 7.27 18.04
N GLY A 243 -8.38 6.60 17.45
CA GLY A 243 -9.50 7.21 16.74
C GLY A 243 -9.15 7.75 15.35
N LEU A 244 -7.90 7.61 14.92
CA LEU A 244 -7.42 8.09 13.62
C LEU A 244 -8.06 7.33 12.46
N LEU A 245 -8.42 6.05 12.66
CA LEU A 245 -9.07 5.22 11.65
C LEU A 245 -10.39 5.84 11.16
N ASN A 246 -11.19 6.39 12.07
CA ASN A 246 -12.48 7.01 11.74
C ASN A 246 -12.32 8.24 10.83
N VAL A 247 -11.21 8.96 10.97
CA VAL A 247 -10.92 10.14 10.15
C VAL A 247 -10.42 9.76 8.77
N ILE A 248 -9.55 8.76 8.69
CA ILE A 248 -8.85 8.41 7.44
C ILE A 248 -9.62 7.37 6.62
N LEU A 249 -10.13 6.34 7.27
CA LEU A 249 -10.77 5.16 6.66
C LEU A 249 -12.07 4.81 7.40
N PRO A 250 -13.09 5.71 7.37
CA PRO A 250 -14.35 5.47 8.06
C PRO A 250 -15.02 4.17 7.61
N GLU A 251 -14.89 3.80 6.33
CA GLU A 251 -15.47 2.58 5.78
C GLU A 251 -14.88 1.31 6.44
N ILE A 252 -13.61 1.33 6.79
CA ILE A 252 -12.96 0.23 7.52
C ILE A 252 -13.31 0.30 9.01
N SER A 253 -13.44 1.50 9.54
CA SER A 253 -13.88 1.68 10.93
C SER A 253 -15.28 1.13 11.18
N ASP A 254 -16.20 1.28 10.22
CA ASP A 254 -17.58 0.79 10.28
C ASP A 254 -17.67 -0.76 10.30
N MET A 255 -16.62 -1.45 9.88
CA MET A 255 -16.53 -2.92 9.98
C MET A 255 -16.39 -3.41 11.43
N ASN A 256 -16.02 -2.51 12.35
CA ASN A 256 -15.82 -2.88 13.76
C ASN A 256 -17.15 -3.11 14.49
N GLY A 257 -17.23 -4.18 15.27
CA GLY A 257 -18.45 -4.56 16.02
C GLY A 257 -19.53 -5.21 15.14
N VAL A 258 -19.25 -5.47 13.86
CA VAL A 258 -20.17 -6.19 12.97
C VAL A 258 -19.91 -7.68 13.09
N ASP A 259 -20.72 -8.38 13.92
CA ASP A 259 -20.62 -9.82 14.12
C ASP A 259 -21.00 -10.61 12.87
N GLN A 260 -20.21 -11.64 12.53
CA GLN A 260 -20.40 -12.46 11.33
C GLN A 260 -21.23 -13.73 11.53
N ARG A 261 -21.49 -14.19 12.74
CA ARG A 261 -22.21 -15.46 13.02
C ARG A 261 -23.10 -15.40 14.24
N ASN A 262 -24.14 -16.23 14.22
CA ASN A 262 -24.99 -16.54 15.37
C ASN A 262 -24.28 -17.51 16.32
N GLY A 263 -23.91 -17.05 17.52
CA GLY A 263 -23.45 -17.88 18.64
C GLY A 263 -22.05 -18.51 18.51
N PHE A 264 -21.26 -18.37 19.58
CA PHE A 264 -19.92 -18.92 19.81
C PHE A 264 -18.74 -18.33 19.02
N HIS A 265 -17.93 -17.52 19.74
CA HIS A 265 -16.63 -16.94 19.37
C HIS A 265 -16.67 -16.01 18.15
N HIS A 266 -17.06 -14.78 18.41
CA HIS A 266 -17.27 -13.73 17.44
C HIS A 266 -15.94 -13.10 16.98
N LYS A 267 -15.54 -13.33 15.74
CA LYS A 267 -14.68 -12.38 15.05
C LYS A 267 -15.59 -11.36 14.36
N ASP A 268 -15.49 -10.09 14.76
CA ASP A 268 -16.10 -9.02 13.98
C ASP A 268 -15.43 -8.89 12.60
N VAL A 269 -16.10 -8.25 11.67
CA VAL A 269 -15.61 -8.10 10.28
C VAL A 269 -14.25 -7.39 10.25
N PHE A 270 -14.03 -6.37 11.09
CA PHE A 270 -12.75 -5.65 11.18
C PHE A 270 -11.59 -6.58 11.56
N ARG A 271 -11.74 -7.32 12.66
CA ARG A 271 -10.70 -8.27 13.11
C ARG A 271 -10.46 -9.38 12.10
N HIS A 272 -11.52 -9.84 11.44
CA HIS A 272 -11.41 -10.81 10.36
C HIS A 272 -10.56 -10.28 9.21
N SER A 273 -10.90 -9.11 8.66
CA SER A 273 -10.17 -8.51 7.53
C SER A 273 -8.70 -8.22 7.87
N LEU A 274 -8.42 -7.82 9.11
CA LEU A 274 -7.04 -7.65 9.58
C LEU A 274 -6.27 -8.98 9.65
N GLN A 275 -6.93 -10.06 10.07
CA GLN A 275 -6.33 -11.39 10.05
C GLN A 275 -6.05 -11.86 8.60
N VAL A 276 -6.98 -11.59 7.67
CA VAL A 276 -6.80 -11.90 6.25
C VAL A 276 -5.64 -11.09 5.66
N LEU A 277 -5.52 -9.82 6.03
CA LEU A 277 -4.36 -9.00 5.65
C LEU A 277 -3.04 -9.60 6.13
N ASP A 278 -2.95 -10.01 7.39
CA ASP A 278 -1.74 -10.65 7.94
C ASP A 278 -1.43 -11.98 7.24
N ASN A 279 -2.45 -12.80 6.98
CA ASN A 279 -2.31 -14.06 6.26
C ASN A 279 -1.78 -13.84 4.83
N VAL A 280 -2.32 -12.86 4.10
CA VAL A 280 -1.83 -12.50 2.76
C VAL A 280 -0.40 -11.96 2.82
N SER A 281 -0.06 -11.17 3.84
CA SER A 281 1.27 -10.59 3.99
C SER A 281 2.36 -11.64 4.21
N SER A 282 2.01 -12.82 4.72
CA SER A 282 2.93 -13.94 4.89
C SER A 282 3.24 -14.70 3.60
N VAL A 283 2.40 -14.55 2.55
CA VAL A 283 2.51 -15.32 1.30
C VAL A 283 2.73 -14.46 0.06
N SER A 284 2.50 -13.15 0.13
CA SER A 284 2.63 -12.24 -1.00
C SER A 284 3.10 -10.85 -0.58
N ASN A 285 4.02 -10.27 -1.38
CA ASN A 285 4.46 -8.88 -1.25
C ASN A 285 3.70 -7.92 -2.18
N LYS A 286 2.69 -8.42 -2.93
CA LYS A 286 1.92 -7.62 -3.88
C LYS A 286 0.97 -6.70 -3.11
N PHE A 287 1.19 -5.39 -3.21
CA PHE A 287 0.38 -4.37 -2.53
C PHE A 287 -1.10 -4.50 -2.84
N GLU A 288 -1.46 -4.69 -4.11
CA GLU A 288 -2.83 -4.79 -4.58
C GLU A 288 -3.59 -5.93 -3.88
N LEU A 289 -2.90 -7.07 -3.67
CA LEU A 289 -3.49 -8.22 -2.99
C LEU A 289 -3.66 -7.97 -1.48
N ARG A 290 -2.65 -7.36 -0.83
CA ARG A 290 -2.73 -6.99 0.58
C ARG A 290 -3.83 -5.96 0.84
N PHE A 291 -3.93 -4.95 -0.02
CA PHE A 291 -5.01 -3.97 0.05
C PHE A 291 -6.38 -4.64 -0.14
N THR A 292 -6.51 -5.55 -1.10
CA THR A 292 -7.75 -6.31 -1.31
C THR A 292 -8.12 -7.12 -0.07
N ALA A 293 -7.16 -7.79 0.55
CA ALA A 293 -7.39 -8.54 1.80
C ALA A 293 -7.96 -7.67 2.93
N LEU A 294 -7.51 -6.41 3.02
CA LEU A 294 -8.03 -5.46 4.01
C LEU A 294 -9.49 -5.06 3.73
N VAL A 295 -9.88 -4.94 2.45
CA VAL A 295 -11.15 -4.30 2.05
C VAL A 295 -12.18 -5.27 1.44
N HIS A 296 -11.87 -6.58 1.28
CA HIS A 296 -12.76 -7.52 0.57
C HIS A 296 -14.18 -7.60 1.18
N ASP A 297 -14.29 -7.41 2.48
CA ASP A 297 -15.51 -7.49 3.26
C ASP A 297 -16.11 -6.11 3.63
N ILE A 298 -15.65 -5.03 3.02
CA ILE A 298 -15.99 -3.64 3.35
C ILE A 298 -17.51 -3.33 3.32
N ALA A 299 -18.29 -4.08 2.56
CA ALA A 299 -19.73 -3.89 2.44
C ALA A 299 -20.57 -4.73 3.42
N LYS A 300 -19.95 -5.60 4.23
CA LYS A 300 -20.69 -6.41 5.21
C LYS A 300 -21.50 -5.58 6.21
N PRO A 301 -21.02 -4.42 6.72
CA PRO A 301 -21.83 -3.56 7.58
C PRO A 301 -23.15 -3.15 6.95
N LEU A 302 -23.15 -2.82 5.65
CA LEU A 302 -24.33 -2.32 4.92
C LEU A 302 -25.26 -3.43 4.42
N THR A 303 -24.75 -4.66 4.29
CA THR A 303 -25.52 -5.80 3.76
C THR A 303 -25.98 -6.76 4.86
N LYS A 304 -25.65 -6.49 6.13
CA LYS A 304 -26.07 -7.30 7.27
C LYS A 304 -27.58 -7.32 7.41
N LYS A 305 -28.19 -8.52 7.31
CA LYS A 305 -29.62 -8.74 7.51
C LYS A 305 -29.85 -10.00 8.32
N TYR A 306 -30.83 -9.96 9.22
CA TYR A 306 -31.27 -11.14 9.95
C TYR A 306 -32.38 -11.83 9.18
N ILE A 307 -32.24 -13.14 8.95
CA ILE A 307 -33.25 -14.00 8.33
C ILE A 307 -33.61 -15.10 9.36
N GLU A 308 -34.88 -15.29 9.67
CA GLU A 308 -35.38 -16.08 10.77
C GLU A 308 -34.79 -17.51 10.83
N ASP A 309 -34.73 -18.22 9.71
CA ASP A 309 -34.20 -19.60 9.66
C ASP A 309 -32.68 -19.69 9.41
N LYS A 310 -32.01 -18.58 9.03
CA LYS A 310 -30.62 -18.55 8.60
C LYS A 310 -29.71 -17.73 9.51
N GLY A 311 -30.31 -16.87 10.35
CA GLY A 311 -29.60 -15.93 11.19
C GLY A 311 -29.04 -14.73 10.39
N TRP A 312 -27.90 -14.19 10.82
CA TRP A 312 -27.26 -13.07 10.14
C TRP A 312 -26.70 -13.48 8.78
N THR A 313 -27.07 -12.73 7.75
CA THR A 313 -26.63 -12.92 6.36
C THR A 313 -26.05 -11.64 5.79
N PHE A 314 -25.20 -11.75 4.74
CA PHE A 314 -24.48 -10.64 4.10
C PHE A 314 -24.59 -10.72 2.56
N HIS A 315 -25.76 -11.15 2.06
CA HIS A 315 -25.93 -11.35 0.61
C HIS A 315 -25.66 -10.09 -0.19
N GLY A 316 -24.87 -10.22 -1.27
CA GLY A 316 -24.50 -9.14 -2.17
C GLY A 316 -23.40 -8.22 -1.66
N HIS A 317 -22.70 -8.58 -0.55
CA HIS A 317 -21.59 -7.77 -0.07
C HIS A 317 -20.42 -7.73 -1.05
N GLU A 318 -20.22 -8.76 -1.85
CA GLU A 318 -19.19 -8.84 -2.89
C GLU A 318 -19.42 -7.80 -4.00
N GLU A 319 -20.66 -7.66 -4.48
CA GLU A 319 -21.00 -6.69 -5.53
C GLU A 319 -21.03 -5.25 -5.00
N LEU A 320 -21.60 -5.03 -3.82
CA LEU A 320 -21.60 -3.72 -3.18
C LEU A 320 -20.17 -3.33 -2.77
N GLY A 321 -19.39 -4.28 -2.25
CA GLY A 321 -17.99 -4.09 -1.87
C GLY A 321 -17.13 -3.62 -3.04
N ALA A 322 -17.28 -4.23 -4.20
CA ALA A 322 -16.58 -3.79 -5.41
C ALA A 322 -16.91 -2.32 -5.78
N LYS A 323 -18.16 -1.88 -5.61
CA LYS A 323 -18.55 -0.47 -5.83
C LYS A 323 -17.94 0.46 -4.78
N MET A 324 -17.98 0.07 -3.50
CA MET A 324 -17.40 0.85 -2.40
C MET A 324 -15.88 1.00 -2.56
N ILE A 325 -15.18 -0.06 -2.95
CA ILE A 325 -13.73 -0.04 -3.21
C ILE A 325 -13.38 0.97 -4.32
N LYS A 326 -14.17 1.04 -5.39
CA LYS A 326 -13.95 2.03 -6.45
C LYS A 326 -14.09 3.47 -5.93
N GLN A 327 -15.04 3.73 -5.03
CA GLN A 327 -15.21 5.03 -4.40
C GLN A 327 -14.06 5.34 -3.43
N LEU A 328 -13.67 4.38 -2.58
CA LEU A 328 -12.56 4.48 -1.65
C LEU A 328 -11.24 4.78 -2.38
N CYS A 329 -10.90 4.02 -3.42
CA CYS A 329 -9.68 4.24 -4.20
C CYS A 329 -9.65 5.62 -4.88
N LYS A 330 -10.78 6.11 -5.40
CA LYS A 330 -10.88 7.46 -5.95
C LYS A 330 -10.63 8.53 -4.88
N ARG A 331 -11.23 8.39 -3.69
CA ARG A 331 -11.02 9.30 -2.55
C ARG A 331 -9.56 9.31 -2.11
N LEU A 332 -8.94 8.14 -2.02
CA LEU A 332 -7.54 7.98 -1.64
C LEU A 332 -6.54 8.28 -2.77
N LYS A 333 -7.01 8.69 -3.97
CA LYS A 333 -6.14 8.95 -5.14
C LYS A 333 -5.24 7.76 -5.51
N MET A 334 -5.72 6.55 -5.32
CA MET A 334 -5.01 5.34 -5.71
C MET A 334 -5.01 5.15 -7.23
N PRO A 335 -3.99 4.48 -7.80
CA PRO A 335 -3.94 4.16 -9.24
C PRO A 335 -5.14 3.32 -9.68
N ASN A 336 -5.64 3.55 -10.90
CA ASN A 336 -6.76 2.79 -11.46
C ASN A 336 -6.49 1.27 -11.49
N LYS A 337 -5.23 0.85 -11.69
CA LYS A 337 -4.85 -0.56 -11.65
C LYS A 337 -5.18 -1.20 -10.30
N VAL A 338 -4.87 -0.53 -9.19
CA VAL A 338 -5.20 -1.01 -7.82
C VAL A 338 -6.70 -1.10 -7.63
N MET A 339 -7.43 -0.06 -8.08
CA MET A 339 -8.88 0.03 -7.97
C MET A 339 -9.59 -1.12 -8.69
N GLU A 340 -9.27 -1.35 -9.96
CA GLU A 340 -9.93 -2.40 -10.76
C GLU A 340 -9.56 -3.79 -10.25
N TYR A 341 -8.29 -4.01 -9.89
CA TYR A 341 -7.83 -5.25 -9.30
C TYR A 341 -8.59 -5.59 -8.00
N ALA A 342 -8.61 -4.66 -7.02
CA ALA A 342 -9.27 -4.90 -5.75
C ALA A 342 -10.79 -5.11 -5.90
N ALA A 343 -11.44 -4.32 -6.76
CA ALA A 343 -12.86 -4.47 -7.05
C ALA A 343 -13.17 -5.83 -7.71
N LYS A 344 -12.33 -6.29 -8.66
CA LYS A 344 -12.46 -7.59 -9.33
C LYS A 344 -12.34 -8.74 -8.34
N LEU A 345 -11.27 -8.78 -7.56
CA LEU A 345 -11.06 -9.88 -6.61
C LEU A 345 -12.11 -9.90 -5.50
N THR A 346 -12.53 -8.74 -5.00
CA THR A 346 -13.62 -8.65 -4.01
C THR A 346 -14.92 -9.22 -4.58
N ARG A 347 -15.27 -8.91 -5.82
CA ARG A 347 -16.48 -9.46 -6.46
C ARG A 347 -16.40 -10.98 -6.62
N LEU A 348 -15.21 -11.52 -6.83
CA LEU A 348 -15.01 -12.93 -7.14
C LEU A 348 -14.68 -13.80 -5.92
N HIS A 349 -14.35 -13.24 -4.74
CA HIS A 349 -13.73 -13.98 -3.63
C HIS A 349 -14.57 -15.17 -3.09
N LEU A 350 -15.90 -15.14 -3.25
CA LEU A 350 -16.76 -16.25 -2.83
C LEU A 350 -16.88 -17.37 -3.88
N ARG A 351 -16.52 -17.11 -5.14
CA ARG A 351 -16.74 -18.07 -6.23
C ARG A 351 -15.85 -19.32 -6.15
N PRO A 352 -14.56 -19.26 -5.77
CA PRO A 352 -13.74 -20.45 -5.63
C PRO A 352 -14.31 -21.46 -4.62
N ILE A 353 -14.92 -20.99 -3.52
CA ILE A 353 -15.57 -21.84 -2.53
C ILE A 353 -16.77 -22.56 -3.16
N ALA A 354 -17.57 -21.88 -3.97
CA ALA A 354 -18.72 -22.47 -4.65
C ALA A 354 -18.28 -23.54 -5.67
N ILE A 355 -17.13 -23.37 -6.33
CA ILE A 355 -16.55 -24.33 -7.27
C ILE A 355 -15.99 -25.58 -6.58
N ALA A 356 -15.62 -25.48 -5.31
CA ALA A 356 -15.14 -26.63 -4.53
C ALA A 356 -16.20 -27.71 -4.28
N ASN A 357 -17.49 -27.36 -4.41
CA ASN A 357 -18.59 -28.28 -4.19
C ASN A 357 -18.66 -29.34 -5.32
N GLU A 358 -19.11 -30.55 -4.96
CA GLU A 358 -19.34 -31.63 -5.95
C GLU A 358 -20.47 -31.22 -6.92
N GLY A 359 -20.33 -31.61 -8.20
CA GLY A 359 -21.35 -31.36 -9.24
C GLY A 359 -21.22 -30.01 -9.98
N VAL A 360 -20.22 -29.20 -9.66
CA VAL A 360 -19.97 -27.93 -10.40
C VAL A 360 -19.46 -28.22 -11.82
N THR A 361 -20.07 -27.56 -12.80
CA THR A 361 -19.77 -27.74 -14.21
C THR A 361 -18.45 -27.09 -14.64
N ASP A 362 -17.81 -27.62 -15.70
CA ASP A 362 -16.63 -26.98 -16.31
C ASP A 362 -16.94 -25.55 -16.78
N SER A 363 -18.18 -25.23 -17.17
CA SER A 363 -18.56 -23.88 -17.58
C SER A 363 -18.47 -22.87 -16.43
N ALA A 364 -18.78 -23.25 -15.19
CA ALA A 364 -18.61 -22.38 -14.02
C ALA A 364 -17.14 -22.10 -13.76
N VAL A 365 -16.27 -23.10 -13.93
CA VAL A 365 -14.80 -22.95 -13.81
C VAL A 365 -14.25 -22.04 -14.91
N ARG A 366 -14.67 -22.26 -16.17
CA ARG A 366 -14.29 -21.37 -17.30
C ARG A 366 -14.66 -19.93 -17.06
N ARG A 367 -15.89 -19.71 -16.58
CA ARG A 367 -16.36 -18.34 -16.25
C ARG A 367 -15.51 -17.68 -15.20
N LEU A 368 -15.11 -18.40 -14.15
CA LEU A 368 -14.19 -17.88 -13.13
C LEU A 368 -12.82 -17.53 -13.74
N ILE A 369 -12.25 -18.42 -14.57
CA ILE A 369 -10.96 -18.17 -15.22
C ILE A 369 -11.01 -16.90 -16.08
N VAL A 370 -12.06 -16.77 -16.91
CA VAL A 370 -12.25 -15.61 -17.80
C VAL A 370 -12.44 -14.31 -17.00
N GLU A 371 -13.19 -14.35 -15.90
CA GLU A 371 -13.44 -13.14 -15.10
C GLU A 371 -12.25 -12.75 -14.22
N ALA A 372 -11.46 -13.74 -13.75
CA ALA A 372 -10.28 -13.48 -12.95
C ALA A 372 -9.05 -13.10 -13.81
N GLU A 373 -9.02 -13.52 -15.08
CA GLU A 373 -7.90 -13.29 -16.01
C GLU A 373 -6.56 -13.78 -15.41
N ASP A 374 -5.50 -12.94 -15.49
CA ASP A 374 -4.17 -13.22 -14.94
C ASP A 374 -4.14 -13.19 -13.40
N ASP A 375 -5.21 -12.75 -12.72
CA ASP A 375 -5.24 -12.64 -11.27
C ASP A 375 -5.85 -13.87 -10.57
N ILE A 376 -6.02 -15.01 -11.28
CA ILE A 376 -6.63 -16.23 -10.72
C ILE A 376 -5.85 -16.80 -9.53
N ASP A 377 -4.53 -16.81 -9.60
CA ASP A 377 -3.67 -17.30 -8.52
C ASP A 377 -3.77 -16.42 -7.27
N ASP A 378 -3.84 -15.10 -7.46
CA ASP A 378 -4.05 -14.13 -6.37
C ASP A 378 -5.45 -14.27 -5.75
N LEU A 379 -6.47 -14.55 -6.56
CA LEU A 379 -7.81 -14.83 -6.06
C LEU A 379 -7.83 -16.07 -5.15
N ILE A 380 -7.16 -17.15 -5.56
CA ILE A 380 -7.04 -18.35 -4.73
C ILE A 380 -6.25 -18.07 -3.45
N ASN A 381 -5.18 -17.29 -3.53
CA ASN A 381 -4.41 -16.87 -2.34
C ASN A 381 -5.26 -16.04 -1.37
N LEU A 382 -6.07 -15.11 -1.87
CA LEU A 382 -7.03 -14.36 -1.07
C LEU A 382 -8.02 -15.30 -0.37
N CYS A 383 -8.63 -16.23 -1.10
CA CYS A 383 -9.60 -17.17 -0.55
C CYS A 383 -9.00 -18.12 0.50
N ARG A 384 -7.75 -18.57 0.30
CA ARG A 384 -7.02 -19.35 1.30
C ARG A 384 -6.74 -18.53 2.56
N ALA A 385 -6.32 -17.28 2.39
CA ALA A 385 -6.05 -16.36 3.49
C ALA A 385 -7.30 -16.00 4.30
N ASP A 386 -8.48 -16.00 3.64
CA ASP A 386 -9.79 -15.73 4.23
C ASP A 386 -10.25 -16.83 5.22
N ILE A 387 -9.64 -18.03 5.16
CA ILE A 387 -9.88 -19.09 6.14
C ILE A 387 -9.28 -18.71 7.48
N THR A 388 -10.06 -18.09 8.36
CA THR A 388 -9.61 -17.62 9.68
C THR A 388 -10.18 -18.44 10.84
N SER A 389 -10.63 -19.69 10.61
CA SER A 389 -11.13 -20.60 11.63
C SER A 389 -10.04 -20.96 12.65
N LYS A 390 -10.44 -21.18 13.91
CA LYS A 390 -9.56 -21.76 14.94
C LYS A 390 -9.58 -23.30 14.93
N ASN A 391 -10.50 -23.92 14.20
CA ASN A 391 -10.63 -25.38 14.12
C ASN A 391 -9.71 -25.94 13.02
N LEU A 392 -8.61 -26.56 13.42
CA LEU A 392 -7.60 -27.14 12.52
C LEU A 392 -8.19 -28.16 11.53
N ARG A 393 -9.18 -28.98 11.95
CA ARG A 393 -9.82 -29.95 11.05
C ARG A 393 -10.56 -29.23 9.91
N LYS A 394 -11.32 -28.20 10.23
CA LYS A 394 -12.00 -27.37 9.20
C LYS A 394 -11.02 -26.65 8.29
N ILE A 395 -9.92 -26.10 8.85
CA ILE A 395 -8.87 -25.46 8.03
C ILE A 395 -8.30 -26.48 7.02
N THR A 396 -7.94 -27.67 7.49
CA THR A 396 -7.39 -28.73 6.62
C THR A 396 -8.37 -29.14 5.52
N GLU A 397 -9.66 -29.25 5.85
CA GLU A 397 -10.71 -29.57 4.90
C GLU A 397 -10.86 -28.47 3.82
N TYR A 398 -10.94 -27.21 4.23
CA TYR A 398 -11.04 -26.09 3.32
C TYR A 398 -9.80 -25.97 2.40
N MET A 399 -8.59 -26.17 2.95
CA MET A 399 -7.38 -26.16 2.15
C MET A 399 -7.39 -27.26 1.08
N LYS A 400 -7.79 -28.47 1.43
CA LYS A 400 -7.97 -29.57 0.44
C LYS A 400 -9.01 -29.22 -0.63
N ASN A 401 -10.07 -28.50 -0.25
CA ASN A 401 -11.06 -28.02 -1.21
C ASN A 401 -10.45 -27.04 -2.21
N PHE A 402 -9.62 -26.08 -1.74
CA PHE A 402 -8.92 -25.18 -2.65
C PHE A 402 -7.89 -25.89 -3.52
N ASP A 403 -7.20 -26.91 -3.01
CA ASP A 403 -6.29 -27.73 -3.84
C ASP A 403 -7.05 -28.45 -4.98
N ARG A 404 -8.27 -28.94 -4.70
CA ARG A 404 -9.16 -29.50 -5.75
C ARG A 404 -9.58 -28.44 -6.77
N VAL A 405 -9.90 -27.22 -6.32
CA VAL A 405 -10.25 -26.09 -7.21
C VAL A 405 -9.09 -25.74 -8.12
N VAL A 406 -7.86 -25.62 -7.59
CA VAL A 406 -6.65 -25.33 -8.36
C VAL A 406 -6.41 -26.40 -9.42
N LYS A 407 -6.50 -27.70 -9.04
CA LYS A 407 -6.36 -28.81 -9.97
C LYS A 407 -7.40 -28.74 -11.09
N ARG A 408 -8.66 -28.47 -10.75
CA ARG A 408 -9.73 -28.36 -11.73
C ARG A 408 -9.59 -27.14 -12.66
N ILE A 409 -9.10 -26.01 -12.15
CA ILE A 409 -8.75 -24.84 -12.97
C ILE A 409 -7.68 -25.24 -14.00
N ALA A 410 -6.61 -25.91 -13.58
CA ALA A 410 -5.54 -26.38 -14.47
C ALA A 410 -6.04 -27.34 -15.54
N GLU A 411 -6.90 -28.31 -15.15
CA GLU A 411 -7.50 -29.28 -16.08
C GLU A 411 -8.37 -28.58 -17.15
N VAL A 412 -9.16 -27.59 -16.76
CA VAL A 412 -10.01 -26.83 -17.70
C VAL A 412 -9.16 -25.94 -18.60
N GLN A 413 -8.13 -25.27 -18.05
CA GLN A 413 -7.20 -24.45 -18.84
C GLN A 413 -6.44 -25.29 -19.88
N GLU A 414 -6.00 -26.48 -19.50
CA GLU A 414 -5.33 -27.41 -20.42
C GLU A 414 -6.25 -27.86 -21.54
N LYS A 415 -7.48 -28.28 -21.20
CA LYS A 415 -8.49 -28.70 -22.18
C LYS A 415 -8.82 -27.66 -23.22
N ASP A 416 -9.03 -26.42 -22.73
CA ASP A 416 -9.66 -25.37 -23.54
C ASP A 416 -8.68 -24.27 -23.97
N LYS A 417 -7.41 -24.31 -23.53
CA LYS A 417 -6.38 -23.26 -23.77
C LYS A 417 -6.91 -21.85 -23.51
N LEU A 418 -7.67 -21.68 -22.40
CA LEU A 418 -8.45 -20.49 -22.12
C LEU A 418 -7.67 -19.29 -21.54
N ARG A 419 -6.36 -19.42 -21.26
CA ARG A 419 -5.55 -18.29 -20.74
C ARG A 419 -5.59 -17.03 -21.60
N ALA A 420 -5.87 -17.18 -22.90
CA ALA A 420 -6.01 -16.08 -23.87
C ALA A 420 -7.41 -16.01 -24.46
N PHE A 421 -8.46 -16.32 -23.66
CA PHE A 421 -9.81 -16.30 -24.16
C PHE A 421 -10.20 -14.91 -24.68
N GLN A 422 -10.31 -14.81 -25.96
CA GLN A 422 -10.96 -13.71 -26.68
C GLN A 422 -11.96 -14.35 -27.65
N SER A 423 -13.11 -13.70 -27.83
CA SER A 423 -14.04 -14.15 -28.88
C SER A 423 -13.27 -14.26 -30.19
N PRO A 424 -13.25 -15.44 -30.82
CA PRO A 424 -12.56 -15.64 -32.10
C PRO A 424 -13.10 -14.71 -33.21
N VAL A 425 -14.37 -14.31 -33.11
CA VAL A 425 -15.01 -13.32 -34.00
C VAL A 425 -14.91 -11.93 -33.36
N ARG A 426 -14.26 -11.01 -34.07
CA ARG A 426 -14.02 -9.63 -33.60
C ARG A 426 -15.25 -8.74 -33.78
N GLY A 427 -15.28 -7.64 -33.04
CA GLY A 427 -16.40 -6.69 -33.08
C GLY A 427 -16.59 -6.03 -34.45
N ASP A 428 -15.53 -5.79 -35.20
CA ASP A 428 -15.58 -5.27 -36.59
C ASP A 428 -16.21 -6.27 -37.57
N GLU A 429 -15.93 -7.55 -37.39
CA GLU A 429 -16.59 -8.62 -38.20
C GLU A 429 -18.06 -8.75 -37.85
N ILE A 430 -18.42 -8.68 -36.55
CA ILE A 430 -19.81 -8.67 -36.10
C ILE A 430 -20.56 -7.46 -36.69
N MET A 431 -19.96 -6.28 -36.66
CA MET A 431 -20.54 -5.09 -37.25
C MET A 431 -20.79 -5.24 -38.75
N LYS A 432 -19.80 -5.77 -39.48
CA LYS A 432 -19.91 -6.01 -40.92
C LYS A 432 -20.95 -7.07 -41.24
N TYR A 433 -20.94 -8.19 -40.53
CA TYR A 433 -21.83 -9.32 -40.80
C TYR A 433 -23.29 -9.04 -40.40
N CYS A 434 -23.52 -8.35 -39.28
CA CYS A 434 -24.83 -8.01 -38.75
C CYS A 434 -25.35 -6.65 -39.22
N VAL A 435 -24.57 -5.90 -40.00
CA VAL A 435 -24.89 -4.53 -40.47
C VAL A 435 -25.20 -3.61 -39.28
N LEU A 436 -24.32 -3.60 -38.28
CA LEU A 436 -24.46 -2.78 -37.07
C LEU A 436 -23.45 -1.65 -37.05
N LYS A 437 -23.80 -0.52 -36.43
CA LYS A 437 -22.86 0.53 -36.04
C LYS A 437 -22.16 0.17 -34.72
N PRO A 438 -20.96 0.74 -34.44
CA PRO A 438 -20.32 0.57 -33.15
C PRO A 438 -21.25 0.95 -32.00
N GLY A 439 -21.39 0.05 -31.02
CA GLY A 439 -22.29 0.30 -29.89
C GLY A 439 -22.60 -0.93 -29.02
N PRO A 440 -23.45 -0.77 -28.01
CA PRO A 440 -23.76 -1.81 -27.03
C PRO A 440 -24.31 -3.12 -27.62
N ARG A 441 -25.02 -3.04 -28.78
CA ARG A 441 -25.57 -4.21 -29.49
C ARG A 441 -24.46 -5.15 -30.01
N VAL A 442 -23.34 -4.58 -30.50
CA VAL A 442 -22.18 -5.38 -30.94
C VAL A 442 -21.55 -6.11 -29.73
N GLY A 443 -21.44 -5.41 -28.60
CA GLY A 443 -20.97 -6.00 -27.34
C GLY A 443 -21.87 -7.15 -26.85
N TYR A 444 -23.19 -7.01 -27.01
CA TYR A 444 -24.15 -8.06 -26.65
C TYR A 444 -23.94 -9.33 -27.49
N ILE A 445 -23.83 -9.17 -28.80
CA ILE A 445 -23.64 -10.31 -29.72
C ILE A 445 -22.29 -10.99 -29.47
N LYS A 446 -21.22 -10.19 -29.26
CA LYS A 446 -19.93 -10.71 -28.89
C LYS A 446 -20.00 -11.54 -27.60
N LYS A 447 -20.69 -11.00 -26.58
CA LYS A 447 -20.87 -11.68 -25.30
C LYS A 447 -21.70 -12.97 -25.43
N ALA A 448 -22.70 -13.03 -26.31
CA ALA A 448 -23.45 -14.26 -26.57
C ALA A 448 -22.60 -15.37 -27.21
N ILE A 449 -21.68 -15.04 -28.13
CA ILE A 449 -20.72 -15.99 -28.67
C ILE A 449 -19.76 -16.48 -27.58
N GLU A 450 -19.26 -15.57 -26.77
CA GLU A 450 -18.38 -15.89 -25.63
C GLU A 450 -19.09 -16.82 -24.64
N GLU A 451 -20.37 -16.56 -24.36
CA GLU A 451 -21.17 -17.41 -23.46
C GLU A 451 -21.36 -18.82 -24.03
N ALA A 452 -21.65 -18.97 -25.33
CA ALA A 452 -21.78 -20.28 -25.99
C ALA A 452 -20.47 -21.09 -25.91
N ILE A 453 -19.31 -20.43 -26.04
CA ILE A 453 -18.02 -21.08 -25.86
C ILE A 453 -17.80 -21.48 -24.38
N LEU A 454 -18.13 -20.59 -23.45
CA LEU A 454 -18.00 -20.85 -22.01
C LEU A 454 -18.91 -21.98 -21.53
N GLN A 455 -20.10 -22.11 -22.11
CA GLN A 455 -21.01 -23.22 -21.82
C GLN A 455 -20.55 -24.55 -22.46
N GLY A 456 -19.59 -24.49 -23.39
CA GLY A 456 -19.12 -25.64 -24.13
C GLY A 456 -20.06 -26.07 -25.26
N GLU A 457 -21.01 -25.19 -25.65
CA GLU A 457 -21.93 -25.44 -26.78
C GLU A 457 -21.16 -25.47 -28.11
N ILE A 458 -20.13 -24.63 -28.21
CA ILE A 458 -19.24 -24.58 -29.38
C ILE A 458 -17.76 -24.58 -28.92
N PRO A 459 -16.85 -25.15 -29.73
CA PRO A 459 -15.42 -25.05 -29.45
C PRO A 459 -14.91 -23.61 -29.64
N ASN A 460 -13.78 -23.28 -28.97
CA ASN A 460 -13.16 -21.96 -29.08
C ASN A 460 -12.30 -21.86 -30.37
N THR A 461 -12.97 -21.91 -31.52
CA THR A 461 -12.37 -21.74 -32.84
C THR A 461 -13.12 -20.66 -33.64
N TYR A 462 -12.43 -20.01 -34.58
CA TYR A 462 -13.02 -18.99 -35.42
C TYR A 462 -14.20 -19.52 -36.24
N GLU A 463 -14.02 -20.72 -36.83
CA GLU A 463 -15.02 -21.38 -37.66
C GLU A 463 -16.31 -21.65 -36.88
N ALA A 464 -16.20 -22.27 -35.70
CA ALA A 464 -17.36 -22.58 -34.88
C ALA A 464 -18.08 -21.33 -34.36
N ALA A 465 -17.32 -20.31 -33.95
CA ALA A 465 -17.89 -19.03 -33.48
C ALA A 465 -18.60 -18.26 -34.61
N LYS A 466 -18.07 -18.33 -35.83
CA LYS A 466 -18.66 -17.75 -37.02
C LYS A 466 -19.93 -18.49 -37.40
N GLU A 467 -19.93 -19.80 -37.46
CA GLU A 467 -21.08 -20.64 -37.70
C GLU A 467 -22.19 -20.40 -36.68
N TYR A 468 -21.84 -20.30 -35.39
CA TYR A 468 -22.79 -19.94 -34.33
C TYR A 468 -23.43 -18.56 -34.56
N LEU A 469 -22.63 -17.58 -34.98
CA LEU A 469 -23.15 -16.24 -35.33
C LEU A 469 -24.07 -16.32 -36.53
N GLU A 470 -23.76 -17.11 -37.57
CA GLU A 470 -24.55 -17.29 -38.76
C GLU A 470 -25.91 -17.90 -38.43
N VAL A 471 -25.94 -19.00 -37.71
CA VAL A 471 -27.16 -19.73 -37.30
C VAL A 471 -28.05 -18.88 -36.40
N ASN A 472 -27.46 -18.15 -35.43
CA ASN A 472 -28.22 -17.43 -34.43
C ASN A 472 -28.39 -15.93 -34.75
N LYS A 473 -27.98 -15.46 -35.91
CA LYS A 473 -27.96 -14.05 -36.32
C LYS A 473 -29.23 -13.30 -36.00
N TRP A 474 -30.35 -13.80 -36.48
CA TRP A 474 -31.65 -13.11 -36.36
C TRP A 474 -32.13 -13.09 -34.89
N LYS A 475 -31.94 -14.15 -34.16
CA LYS A 475 -32.23 -14.25 -32.73
C LYS A 475 -31.41 -13.21 -31.94
N LEU A 476 -30.12 -13.17 -32.12
CA LEU A 476 -29.19 -12.27 -31.42
C LEU A 476 -29.46 -10.79 -31.76
N LEU A 477 -29.80 -10.49 -33.01
CA LEU A 477 -30.21 -9.15 -33.45
C LEU A 477 -31.46 -8.70 -32.74
N LYS A 478 -32.47 -9.53 -32.65
CA LYS A 478 -33.74 -9.25 -31.98
C LYS A 478 -33.54 -9.01 -30.50
N GLU A 479 -32.88 -9.94 -29.80
CA GLU A 479 -32.57 -9.83 -28.36
C GLU A 479 -31.73 -8.59 -28.04
N SER A 480 -30.72 -8.28 -28.88
CA SER A 480 -29.91 -7.08 -28.71
C SER A 480 -30.71 -5.80 -28.91
N GLN A 481 -31.71 -5.81 -29.75
CA GLN A 481 -32.61 -4.67 -29.96
C GLN A 481 -33.54 -4.47 -28.76
N GLU A 482 -34.18 -5.52 -28.26
CA GLU A 482 -35.07 -5.48 -27.09
C GLU A 482 -34.36 -5.00 -25.82
N LYS A 483 -33.06 -5.27 -25.71
CA LYS A 483 -32.24 -4.93 -24.51
C LYS A 483 -31.72 -3.49 -24.52
N PHE A 484 -31.59 -2.87 -25.68
CA PHE A 484 -30.99 -1.53 -25.83
C PHE A 484 -31.92 -0.53 -26.59
N THR A 485 -33.19 -0.85 -26.68
CA THR A 485 -34.29 0.10 -27.01
C THR A 485 -34.89 0.60 -25.72
#